data_0386a8f04da435350d49e1690af14c4b
#
_entry.id   0386a8f04da435350d49e1690af14c4b
#
_cell.length_a   1.000
_cell.length_b   1.000
_cell.length_c   1.000
_cell.angle_alpha   90.00
_cell.angle_beta   90.00
_cell.angle_gamma   90.00
#
_symmetry.space_group_name_H-M   'P 1'
#
loop_
_entity.id
_entity.type
_entity.pdbx_description
1 polymer ?
#
loop_
_entity_poly.entity_id
_entity_poly.type
_entity_poly.pdbx_seq_one_letter_code
_entity_poly.pdbx_strand_id
1 'polypeptide(L)'
;MTDLRTSHLPSTGTVTMFTTTWCGYCRRLKAQLADAGIAFSEVDVEEHPDAADFVEQVNGGDRTVPTVLFPDGTAATNPSLRQVTERLGG
;
A
#
# COMPACT_ATOMS: atom_id res chain seq x y z
N MET A 1 20.44 -8.76 -5.64
CA MET A 1 19.49 -7.68 -6.00
C MET A 1 18.36 -7.65 -4.98
N THR A 2 18.09 -6.49 -4.42
CA THR A 2 17.06 -6.37 -3.39
C THR A 2 15.67 -6.41 -4.03
N ASP A 3 14.81 -7.30 -3.54
CA ASP A 3 13.42 -7.32 -3.93
C ASP A 3 12.75 -6.12 -3.26
N LEU A 4 12.17 -5.22 -4.06
CA LEU A 4 11.50 -4.03 -3.56
C LEU A 4 10.35 -4.39 -2.60
N ARG A 5 9.65 -5.49 -2.89
CA ARG A 5 8.59 -5.99 -2.02
C ARG A 5 9.14 -6.33 -0.63
N THR A 6 10.30 -7.00 -0.58
CA THR A 6 10.95 -7.33 0.68
C THR A 6 11.36 -6.08 1.45
N SER A 7 11.86 -5.04 0.75
CA SER A 7 12.29 -3.79 1.38
C SER A 7 11.14 -3.05 2.07
N HIS A 8 9.90 -3.23 1.59
CA HIS A 8 8.74 -2.50 2.09
C HIS A 8 7.72 -3.40 2.78
N LEU A 9 8.05 -4.67 3.02
CA LEU A 9 7.12 -5.58 3.70
C LEU A 9 6.75 -5.04 5.08
N PRO A 10 5.45 -4.90 5.36
CA PRO A 10 5.00 -4.46 6.68
C PRO A 10 5.08 -5.58 7.71
N SER A 11 5.05 -5.19 8.97
CA SER A 11 4.93 -6.14 10.08
C SER A 11 3.55 -6.78 10.08
N THR A 12 3.41 -7.93 10.75
CA THR A 12 2.12 -8.60 10.90
C THR A 12 1.08 -7.64 11.47
N GLY A 13 -0.09 -7.59 10.84
CA GLY A 13 -1.19 -6.73 11.25
C GLY A 13 -1.10 -5.30 10.75
N THR A 14 -0.08 -4.97 9.97
CA THR A 14 0.08 -3.62 9.39
C THR A 14 0.17 -3.72 7.87
N VAL A 15 0.17 -2.57 7.20
CA VAL A 15 0.28 -2.51 5.74
C VAL A 15 1.26 -1.41 5.33
N THR A 16 1.78 -1.52 4.11
CA THR A 16 2.53 -0.44 3.47
C THR A 16 1.66 0.16 2.37
N MET A 17 1.46 1.47 2.41
CA MET A 17 0.68 2.18 1.39
C MET A 17 1.61 2.91 0.44
N PHE A 18 1.44 2.67 -0.84
CA PHE A 18 2.10 3.43 -1.90
C PHE A 18 1.13 4.51 -2.37
N THR A 19 1.54 5.76 -2.24
CA THR A 19 0.66 6.92 -2.38
C THR A 19 1.30 8.04 -3.19
N THR A 20 0.49 9.08 -3.47
CA THR A 20 0.99 10.38 -3.94
C THR A 20 0.36 11.47 -3.07
N THR A 21 0.98 12.66 -3.06
CA THR A 21 0.51 13.76 -2.20
C THR A 21 -0.83 14.33 -2.65
N TRP A 22 -1.18 14.14 -3.93
CA TRP A 22 -2.41 14.69 -4.52
C TRP A 22 -3.56 13.68 -4.58
N CYS A 23 -3.38 12.47 -4.06
CA CYS A 23 -4.34 11.39 -4.19
C CYS A 23 -5.43 11.45 -3.11
N GLY A 24 -6.66 11.77 -3.52
CA GLY A 24 -7.80 11.81 -2.60
C GLY A 24 -8.15 10.44 -2.02
N TYR A 25 -8.08 9.39 -2.85
CA TYR A 25 -8.34 8.03 -2.39
C TYR A 25 -7.31 7.58 -1.35
N CYS A 26 -6.06 7.99 -1.51
CA CYS A 26 -5.00 7.68 -0.55
C CYS A 26 -5.30 8.31 0.81
N ARG A 27 -5.69 9.60 0.81
CA ARG A 27 -6.04 10.31 2.04
C ARG A 27 -7.24 9.67 2.74
N ARG A 28 -8.24 9.27 1.95
CA ARG A 28 -9.43 8.62 2.49
C ARG A 28 -9.08 7.30 3.16
N LEU A 29 -8.31 6.46 2.49
CA LEU A 29 -7.93 5.16 3.04
C LEU A 29 -7.07 5.32 4.28
N LYS A 30 -6.13 6.28 4.30
CA LYS A 30 -5.31 6.55 5.48
C LYS A 30 -6.17 6.90 6.68
N ALA A 31 -7.18 7.75 6.49
CA ALA A 31 -8.09 8.12 7.58
C ALA A 31 -8.87 6.91 8.07
N GLN A 32 -9.36 6.08 7.16
CA GLN A 32 -10.10 4.87 7.51
C GLN A 32 -9.23 3.87 8.29
N LEU A 33 -7.98 3.69 7.87
CA LEU A 33 -7.04 2.80 8.58
C LEU A 33 -6.75 3.32 9.98
N ALA A 34 -6.52 4.62 10.12
CA ALA A 34 -6.28 5.23 11.42
C ALA A 34 -7.47 5.05 12.35
N ASP A 35 -8.68 5.27 11.84
CA ASP A 35 -9.91 5.10 12.63
C ASP A 35 -10.12 3.65 13.04
N ALA A 36 -9.70 2.70 12.22
CA ALA A 36 -9.82 1.28 12.51
C ALA A 36 -8.68 0.76 13.40
N GLY A 37 -7.71 1.60 13.74
CA GLY A 37 -6.57 1.19 14.57
C GLY A 37 -5.55 0.34 13.83
N ILE A 38 -5.52 0.42 12.50
CA ILE A 38 -4.56 -0.33 11.68
C ILE A 38 -3.38 0.57 11.38
N ALA A 39 -2.20 0.19 11.86
CA ALA A 39 -0.97 0.93 11.61
C ALA A 39 -0.52 0.70 10.16
N PHE A 40 0.08 1.72 9.56
CA PHE A 40 0.58 1.63 8.20
C PHE A 40 1.83 2.49 8.03
N SER A 41 2.68 2.09 7.07
CA SER A 41 3.77 2.91 6.57
C SER A 41 3.36 3.47 5.22
N GLU A 42 3.84 4.67 4.90
CA GLU A 42 3.48 5.32 3.64
C GLU A 42 4.74 5.57 2.82
N VAL A 43 4.67 5.24 1.53
CA VAL A 43 5.76 5.48 0.57
C VAL A 43 5.21 6.35 -0.56
N ASP A 44 5.75 7.55 -0.72
CA ASP A 44 5.37 8.43 -1.82
C ASP A 44 6.09 7.99 -3.08
N VAL A 45 5.33 7.51 -4.07
CA VAL A 45 5.93 6.96 -5.30
C VAL A 45 6.58 8.03 -6.17
N GLU A 46 6.24 9.30 -5.97
CA GLU A 46 6.87 10.39 -6.72
C GLU A 46 8.27 10.70 -6.19
N GLU A 47 8.53 10.40 -4.93
CA GLU A 47 9.84 10.58 -4.30
C GLU A 47 10.71 9.33 -4.34
N HIS A 48 10.13 8.18 -4.69
CA HIS A 48 10.80 6.89 -4.69
C HIS A 48 10.54 6.16 -6.01
N PRO A 49 11.38 6.38 -7.03
CA PRO A 49 11.18 5.75 -8.36
C PRO A 49 11.06 4.22 -8.31
N ASP A 50 11.80 3.58 -7.41
CA ASP A 50 11.72 2.12 -7.26
C ASP A 50 10.33 1.68 -6.81
N ALA A 51 9.72 2.46 -5.93
CA ALA A 51 8.36 2.18 -5.46
C ALA A 51 7.34 2.37 -6.59
N ALA A 52 7.55 3.39 -7.45
CA ALA A 52 6.71 3.59 -8.63
C ALA A 52 6.79 2.39 -9.57
N ASP A 53 7.99 1.84 -9.77
CA ASP A 53 8.17 0.64 -10.59
C ASP A 53 7.42 -0.56 -10.01
N PHE A 54 7.47 -0.73 -8.69
CA PHE A 54 6.75 -1.79 -8.02
C PHE A 54 5.23 -1.66 -8.23
N VAL A 55 4.71 -0.44 -8.09
CA VAL A 55 3.28 -0.17 -8.31
C VAL A 55 2.89 -0.50 -9.74
N GLU A 56 3.72 -0.14 -10.72
CA GLU A 56 3.47 -0.49 -12.12
C GLU A 56 3.42 -2.02 -12.31
N GLN A 57 4.33 -2.75 -11.70
CA GLN A 57 4.35 -4.21 -11.80
C GLN A 57 3.08 -4.82 -11.24
N VAL A 58 2.63 -4.34 -10.08
CA VAL A 58 1.41 -4.83 -9.43
C VAL A 58 0.18 -4.56 -10.29
N ASN A 59 0.15 -3.41 -10.95
CA ASN A 59 -1.04 -2.92 -11.68
C ASN A 59 -0.97 -3.16 -13.19
N GLY A 60 -0.04 -3.98 -13.64
CA GLY A 60 0.05 -4.32 -15.06
C GLY A 60 0.50 -3.18 -15.96
N GLY A 61 1.28 -2.24 -15.42
CA GLY A 61 1.83 -1.12 -16.17
C GLY A 61 1.37 0.25 -15.72
N ASP A 62 0.32 0.33 -14.90
CA ASP A 62 -0.22 1.59 -14.41
C ASP A 62 0.38 1.95 -13.05
N ARG A 63 0.50 3.25 -12.77
CA ARG A 63 0.93 3.77 -11.47
C ARG A 63 -0.24 4.12 -10.58
N THR A 64 -1.28 3.28 -10.55
CA THR A 64 -2.48 3.53 -9.76
C THR A 64 -2.17 3.53 -8.28
N VAL A 65 -2.60 4.56 -7.58
CA VAL A 65 -2.49 4.68 -6.13
C VAL A 65 -3.87 4.91 -5.53
N PRO A 66 -4.13 4.50 -4.29
CA PRO A 66 -3.21 3.79 -3.41
C PRO A 66 -3.02 2.33 -3.84
N THR A 67 -1.81 1.82 -3.71
CA THR A 67 -1.51 0.39 -3.79
C THR A 67 -1.07 -0.03 -2.40
N VAL A 68 -1.59 -1.14 -1.90
CA VAL A 68 -1.35 -1.59 -0.53
C VAL A 68 -0.62 -2.93 -0.54
N LEU A 69 0.48 -2.99 0.18
CA LEU A 69 1.28 -4.22 0.33
C LEU A 69 1.00 -4.83 1.70
N PHE A 70 0.74 -6.13 1.71
CA PHE A 70 0.39 -6.90 2.90
C PHE A 70 1.59 -7.69 3.43
N PRO A 71 1.55 -8.13 4.72
CA PRO A 71 2.68 -8.87 5.31
C PRO A 71 3.06 -10.15 4.58
N ASP A 72 2.12 -10.78 3.89
CA ASP A 72 2.38 -12.01 3.14
C ASP A 72 3.01 -11.78 1.77
N GLY A 73 3.29 -10.51 1.42
CA GLY A 73 3.88 -10.15 0.14
C GLY A 73 2.87 -9.91 -0.97
N THR A 74 1.58 -10.10 -0.73
CA THR A 74 0.56 -9.78 -1.72
C THR A 74 0.23 -8.30 -1.69
N ALA A 75 -0.35 -7.79 -2.78
CA ALA A 75 -0.70 -6.38 -2.90
C ALA A 75 -2.09 -6.24 -3.50
N ALA A 76 -2.73 -5.10 -3.22
CA ALA A 76 -4.04 -4.77 -3.76
C ALA A 76 -4.05 -3.34 -4.26
N THR A 77 -4.78 -3.09 -5.35
CA THR A 77 -4.93 -1.77 -5.95
C THR A 77 -6.20 -1.13 -5.43
N ASN A 78 -6.05 0.04 -4.82
CA ASN A 78 -7.18 0.83 -4.29
C ASN A 78 -8.18 -0.03 -3.51
N PRO A 79 -7.72 -0.80 -2.50
CA PRO A 79 -8.63 -1.65 -1.74
C PRO A 79 -9.51 -0.82 -0.82
N SER A 80 -10.69 -1.35 -0.50
CA SER A 80 -11.54 -0.77 0.54
C SER A 80 -10.97 -1.12 1.91
N LEU A 81 -11.40 -0.40 2.95
CA LEU A 81 -11.03 -0.74 4.33
C LEU A 81 -11.43 -2.18 4.65
N ARG A 82 -12.61 -2.60 4.21
CA ARG A 82 -13.08 -3.96 4.43
C ARG A 82 -12.14 -4.99 3.82
N GLN A 83 -11.69 -4.77 2.59
CA GLN A 83 -10.75 -5.67 1.93
C GLN A 83 -9.42 -5.74 2.68
N VAL A 84 -8.92 -4.60 3.15
CA VAL A 84 -7.69 -4.57 3.94
C VAL A 84 -7.87 -5.37 5.23
N THR A 85 -8.95 -5.15 5.94
CA THR A 85 -9.25 -5.82 7.21
C THR A 85 -9.33 -7.33 7.02
N GLU A 86 -10.04 -7.77 5.97
CA GLU A 86 -10.19 -9.20 5.67
C GLU A 86 -8.84 -9.84 5.38
N ARG A 87 -7.98 -9.16 4.62
CA ARG A 87 -6.66 -9.69 4.27
C ARG A 87 -5.71 -9.74 5.45
N LEU A 88 -5.91 -8.89 6.46
CA LEU A 88 -5.11 -8.93 7.69
C LEU A 88 -5.64 -9.95 8.68
N GLY A 89 -6.72 -10.67 8.34
CA GLY A 89 -7.26 -11.74 9.17
C GLY A 89 -8.12 -11.25 10.32
N GLY A 90 -8.58 -10.00 10.20
CA GLY A 90 -9.37 -9.38 11.28
C GLY A 90 -10.85 -9.34 11.03
#